data_e8a7628206f6133ad7047de1eae781f1
#
_entry.id   e8a7628206f6133ad7047de1eae781f1
#
_cell.length_a   1.000
_cell.length_b   1.000
_cell.length_c   1.000
_cell.angle_alpha   90.00
_cell.angle_beta   90.00
_cell.angle_gamma   90.00
#
_symmetry.space_group_name_H-M   'P 1'
#
loop_
_entity.id
_entity.type
_entity.pdbx_description
1 polymer ?
#
loop_
_entity_poly.entity_id
_entity_poly.type
_entity_poly.pdbx_seq_one_letter_code
_entity_poly.pdbx_strand_id
1 'polypeptide(L)'
;MTQQPVRAAAPGAESDEPVHGPGPGLVPFGVLVVGILCVAALVTWSHVLPERPMLAMPTGVWPFLLLIVAATVGEIFYVPVRHGDTWEDQTFAEIVLVGGVLLFLPAQAVVGTVLGLVLSELLFQRVPIKAMFNIGSFAISSTVMVVVYYLIDDGGDPLGIRSLIALIIAMLVWEFLNL
;
A
#
# COMPACT_ATOMS: atom_id res chain seq x y z
N MET A 1 61.06 -16.12 -22.79
CA MET A 1 60.20 -17.34 -22.70
C MET A 1 59.55 -17.32 -21.30
N THR A 2 58.33 -16.82 -21.21
CA THR A 2 57.60 -16.67 -19.96
C THR A 2 56.51 -17.75 -19.96
N GLN A 3 56.66 -18.75 -19.11
CA GLN A 3 55.66 -19.82 -18.90
C GLN A 3 54.48 -19.26 -18.13
N GLN A 4 53.29 -19.33 -18.74
CA GLN A 4 52.02 -19.11 -18.03
C GLN A 4 51.71 -20.32 -17.13
N PRO A 5 51.28 -20.10 -15.86
CA PRO A 5 50.84 -21.19 -15.03
C PRO A 5 49.49 -21.73 -15.48
N VAL A 6 49.44 -23.05 -15.64
CA VAL A 6 48.24 -23.84 -15.94
C VAL A 6 47.27 -23.70 -14.73
N ARG A 7 46.12 -23.06 -15.00
CA ARG A 7 45.02 -22.95 -14.01
C ARG A 7 44.35 -24.30 -13.88
N ALA A 8 44.54 -24.96 -12.77
CA ALA A 8 43.82 -26.21 -12.42
C ALA A 8 42.32 -25.93 -12.36
N ALA A 9 41.55 -26.70 -13.11
CA ALA A 9 40.10 -26.68 -13.04
C ALA A 9 39.62 -27.15 -11.66
N ALA A 10 38.79 -26.37 -11.01
CA ALA A 10 38.15 -26.75 -9.76
C ALA A 10 37.12 -27.85 -10.02
N PRO A 11 37.16 -28.98 -9.27
CA PRO A 11 36.08 -29.96 -9.31
C PRO A 11 34.96 -29.52 -8.38
N GLY A 12 33.78 -29.33 -8.90
CA GLY A 12 32.59 -28.96 -8.12
C GLY A 12 31.59 -28.13 -8.94
N ALA A 13 31.20 -28.63 -10.10
CA ALA A 13 29.93 -28.18 -10.67
C ALA A 13 28.81 -28.82 -9.85
N GLU A 14 28.41 -28.16 -8.76
CA GLU A 14 27.12 -28.41 -8.15
C GLU A 14 26.06 -28.21 -9.23
N SER A 15 25.30 -29.29 -9.49
CA SER A 15 24.14 -29.25 -10.35
C SER A 15 23.15 -28.28 -9.72
N ASP A 16 23.04 -27.06 -10.28
CA ASP A 16 21.93 -26.14 -10.04
C ASP A 16 20.64 -26.86 -10.47
N GLU A 17 20.08 -27.66 -9.58
CA GLU A 17 18.68 -28.07 -9.74
C GLU A 17 17.83 -26.79 -9.72
N PRO A 18 17.02 -26.58 -10.77
CA PRO A 18 16.14 -25.41 -10.81
C PRO A 18 15.16 -25.53 -9.63
N VAL A 19 15.34 -24.67 -8.65
CA VAL A 19 14.37 -24.51 -7.56
C VAL A 19 13.05 -24.14 -8.22
N HIS A 20 12.10 -25.06 -8.27
CA HIS A 20 10.74 -24.85 -8.76
C HIS A 20 9.98 -23.95 -7.76
N GLY A 21 10.40 -22.69 -7.67
CA GLY A 21 9.62 -21.64 -7.02
C GLY A 21 8.42 -21.23 -7.91
N PRO A 22 7.38 -20.64 -7.32
CA PRO A 22 6.28 -20.08 -8.11
C PRO A 22 6.86 -19.13 -9.17
N GLY A 23 6.33 -19.23 -10.39
CA GLY A 23 6.80 -18.42 -11.53
C GLY A 23 6.76 -16.92 -11.17
N PRO A 24 7.64 -16.09 -11.74
CA PRO A 24 7.91 -14.71 -11.32
C PRO A 24 6.70 -13.76 -11.32
N GLY A 25 5.60 -14.14 -11.96
CA GLY A 25 4.34 -13.36 -11.96
C GLY A 25 3.26 -13.86 -10.99
N LEU A 26 3.40 -15.07 -10.40
CA LEU A 26 2.32 -15.66 -9.62
C LEU A 26 2.13 -14.97 -8.26
N VAL A 27 3.22 -14.61 -7.59
CA VAL A 27 3.18 -13.90 -6.30
C VAL A 27 2.56 -12.51 -6.42
N PRO A 28 3.04 -11.61 -7.32
CA PRO A 28 2.43 -10.30 -7.53
C PRO A 28 0.94 -10.38 -7.91
N PHE A 29 0.57 -11.32 -8.76
CA PHE A 29 -0.82 -11.54 -9.11
C PHE A 29 -1.66 -11.98 -7.91
N GLY A 30 -1.15 -12.91 -7.09
CA GLY A 30 -1.80 -13.34 -5.85
C GLY A 30 -2.03 -12.19 -4.87
N VAL A 31 -1.01 -11.35 -4.67
CA VAL A 31 -1.09 -10.16 -3.81
C VAL A 31 -2.15 -9.18 -4.32
N LEU A 32 -2.21 -8.93 -5.64
CA LEU A 32 -3.24 -8.08 -6.25
C LEU A 32 -4.64 -8.64 -6.01
N VAL A 33 -4.86 -9.95 -6.23
CA VAL A 33 -6.17 -10.59 -6.02
C VAL A 33 -6.60 -10.48 -4.56
N VAL A 34 -5.70 -10.76 -3.61
CA VAL A 34 -5.99 -10.59 -2.18
C VAL A 34 -6.31 -9.13 -1.85
N GLY A 35 -5.56 -8.17 -2.39
CA GLY A 35 -5.84 -6.75 -2.23
C GLY A 35 -7.24 -6.36 -2.71
N ILE A 36 -7.64 -6.81 -3.90
CA ILE A 36 -8.99 -6.57 -4.43
C ILE A 36 -10.06 -7.17 -3.51
N LEU A 37 -9.85 -8.40 -3.01
CA LEU A 37 -10.78 -9.04 -2.09
C LEU A 37 -10.89 -8.29 -0.75
N CYS A 38 -9.78 -7.79 -0.23
CA CYS A 38 -9.76 -6.96 0.98
C CYS A 38 -10.59 -5.68 0.80
N VAL A 39 -10.38 -4.97 -0.32
CA VAL A 39 -11.16 -3.75 -0.64
C VAL A 39 -12.64 -4.08 -0.82
N ALA A 40 -12.98 -5.16 -1.52
CA ALA A 40 -14.37 -5.59 -1.70
C ALA A 40 -15.03 -5.94 -0.35
N ALA A 41 -14.31 -6.63 0.53
CA ALA A 41 -14.78 -6.93 1.89
C ALA A 41 -15.00 -5.65 2.70
N LEU A 42 -14.09 -4.67 2.61
CA LEU A 42 -14.23 -3.38 3.29
C LEU A 42 -15.44 -2.60 2.76
N VAL A 43 -15.65 -2.56 1.45
CA VAL A 43 -16.82 -1.92 0.84
C VAL A 43 -18.11 -2.55 1.37
N THR A 44 -18.18 -3.89 1.41
CA THR A 44 -19.35 -4.60 1.94
C THR A 44 -19.54 -4.31 3.44
N TRP A 45 -18.47 -4.32 4.21
CA TRP A 45 -18.51 -4.04 5.65
C TRP A 45 -18.91 -2.59 5.94
N SER A 46 -18.47 -1.62 5.14
CA SER A 46 -18.81 -0.21 5.32
C SER A 46 -20.30 0.09 5.23
N HIS A 47 -21.08 -0.76 4.54
CA HIS A 47 -22.55 -0.65 4.51
C HIS A 47 -23.23 -1.11 5.81
N VAL A 48 -22.51 -1.86 6.67
CA VAL A 48 -23.01 -2.37 7.94
C VAL A 48 -22.57 -1.47 9.11
N LEU A 49 -21.54 -0.64 8.89
CA LEU A 49 -21.07 0.28 9.91
C LEU A 49 -22.09 1.40 10.17
N PRO A 50 -22.30 1.79 11.44
CA PRO A 50 -23.10 2.97 11.73
C PRO A 50 -22.46 4.20 11.07
N GLU A 51 -23.32 5.05 10.48
CA GLU A 51 -22.87 6.36 9.99
C GLU A 51 -22.23 7.14 11.14
N ARG A 52 -20.95 7.39 11.02
CA ARG A 52 -20.22 8.20 12.00
C ARG A 52 -20.15 9.63 11.50
N PRO A 53 -20.33 10.64 12.38
CA PRO A 53 -20.07 12.02 12.02
C PRO A 53 -18.56 12.15 11.81
N MET A 54 -18.11 12.06 10.58
CA MET A 54 -16.77 12.49 10.20
C MET A 54 -16.76 14.02 10.06
N LEU A 55 -15.60 14.63 10.14
CA LEU A 55 -15.44 16.03 9.78
C LEU A 55 -16.20 16.25 8.48
N ALA A 56 -17.34 16.95 8.55
CA ALA A 56 -18.36 16.97 7.48
C ALA A 56 -17.78 17.53 6.18
N MET A 57 -17.09 16.69 5.42
CA MET A 57 -16.86 17.01 4.02
C MET A 57 -18.15 16.73 3.23
N PRO A 58 -18.50 17.61 2.30
CA PRO A 58 -19.69 17.40 1.48
C PRO A 58 -19.56 16.04 0.77
N THR A 59 -20.49 15.14 1.07
CA THR A 59 -20.63 13.87 0.35
C THR A 59 -20.95 14.18 -1.12
N GLY A 60 -20.10 13.70 -2.02
CA GLY A 60 -20.32 13.93 -3.44
C GLY A 60 -19.16 13.42 -4.30
N VAL A 61 -19.36 13.45 -5.59
CA VAL A 61 -18.38 12.99 -6.59
C VAL A 61 -17.10 13.84 -6.54
N TRP A 62 -17.22 15.15 -6.37
CA TRP A 62 -16.06 16.04 -6.42
C TRP A 62 -15.02 15.85 -5.31
N PRO A 63 -15.40 15.73 -4.03
CA PRO A 63 -14.43 15.38 -2.98
C PRO A 63 -13.73 14.06 -3.22
N PHE A 64 -14.46 13.06 -3.71
CA PHE A 64 -13.89 11.75 -4.05
C PHE A 64 -12.90 11.84 -5.21
N LEU A 65 -13.20 12.60 -6.26
CA LEU A 65 -12.27 12.85 -7.36
C LEU A 65 -11.02 13.59 -6.88
N LEU A 66 -11.18 14.58 -5.97
CA LEU A 66 -10.05 15.28 -5.38
C LEU A 66 -9.16 14.33 -4.55
N LEU A 67 -9.74 13.37 -3.84
CA LEU A 67 -8.99 12.35 -3.13
C LEU A 67 -8.15 11.49 -4.09
N ILE A 68 -8.73 11.05 -5.20
CA ILE A 68 -8.02 10.29 -6.24
C ILE A 68 -6.85 11.12 -6.80
N VAL A 69 -7.11 12.38 -7.16
CA VAL A 69 -6.08 13.28 -7.68
C VAL A 69 -4.98 13.52 -6.64
N ALA A 70 -5.34 13.77 -5.39
CA ALA A 70 -4.38 13.97 -4.31
C ALA A 70 -3.51 12.74 -4.09
N ALA A 71 -4.10 11.53 -4.11
CA ALA A 71 -3.36 10.28 -4.00
C ALA A 71 -2.43 10.06 -5.20
N THR A 72 -2.91 10.33 -6.42
CA THR A 72 -2.07 10.26 -7.63
C THR A 72 -0.88 11.21 -7.54
N VAL A 73 -1.13 12.46 -7.14
CA VAL A 73 -0.07 13.48 -6.97
C VAL A 73 0.87 13.07 -5.83
N GLY A 74 0.32 12.58 -4.71
CA GLY A 74 1.12 12.11 -3.58
C GLY A 74 2.07 10.97 -3.94
N GLU A 75 1.68 10.08 -4.84
CA GLU A 75 2.52 8.99 -5.32
C GLU A 75 3.63 9.47 -6.29
N ILE A 76 3.39 10.58 -7.00
CA ILE A 76 4.38 11.18 -7.90
C ILE A 76 5.52 11.84 -7.11
N PHE A 77 5.18 12.49 -6.00
CA PHE A 77 6.16 13.13 -5.14
C PHE A 77 6.69 12.12 -4.13
N TYR A 78 7.94 11.77 -4.26
CA TYR A 78 8.65 10.91 -3.33
C TYR A 78 9.87 11.59 -2.73
N VAL A 79 10.21 11.20 -1.51
CA VAL A 79 11.43 11.64 -0.84
C VAL A 79 12.30 10.41 -0.64
N PRO A 80 13.51 10.39 -1.21
CA PRO A 80 14.43 9.29 -0.97
C PRO A 80 14.91 9.33 0.49
N VAL A 81 14.59 8.29 1.25
CA VAL A 81 15.00 8.14 2.64
C VAL A 81 16.02 7.01 2.74
N ARG A 82 17.12 7.25 3.44
CA ARG A 82 18.15 6.24 3.63
C ARG A 82 17.87 5.41 4.88
N HIS A 83 17.65 4.11 4.67
CA HIS A 83 17.56 3.12 5.73
C HIS A 83 18.81 2.22 5.73
N GLY A 84 19.73 2.44 6.66
CA GLY A 84 21.02 1.72 6.69
C GLY A 84 21.81 1.93 5.40
N ASP A 85 22.01 0.87 4.62
CA ASP A 85 22.72 0.90 3.35
C ASP A 85 21.79 0.93 2.10
N THR A 86 20.47 0.92 2.29
CA THR A 86 19.47 0.99 1.23
C THR A 86 18.80 2.36 1.16
N TRP A 87 18.39 2.75 -0.07
CA TRP A 87 17.56 3.92 -0.30
C TRP A 87 16.14 3.44 -0.59
N GLU A 88 15.18 4.03 0.10
CA GLU A 88 13.76 3.77 -0.09
C GLU A 88 13.05 5.06 -0.48
N ASP A 89 12.15 4.97 -1.44
CA ASP A 89 11.34 6.10 -1.89
C ASP A 89 10.07 6.13 -1.03
N GLN A 90 9.97 7.11 -0.14
CA GLN A 90 8.76 7.37 0.65
C GLN A 90 7.85 8.30 -0.13
N THR A 91 6.58 7.92 -0.31
CA THR A 91 5.60 8.72 -1.04
C THR A 91 4.67 9.50 -0.10
N PHE A 92 4.05 10.55 -0.62
CA PHE A 92 3.03 11.30 0.14
C PHE A 92 1.63 10.66 0.07
N ALA A 93 1.46 9.55 -0.66
CA ALA A 93 0.18 8.84 -0.75
C ALA A 93 -0.33 8.37 0.62
N GLU A 94 0.57 8.02 1.53
CA GLU A 94 0.25 7.64 2.92
C GLU A 94 -0.40 8.79 3.70
N ILE A 95 0.11 10.01 3.55
CA ILE A 95 -0.48 11.20 4.17
C ILE A 95 -1.90 11.44 3.63
N VAL A 96 -2.10 11.23 2.33
CA VAL A 96 -3.42 11.34 1.69
C VAL A 96 -4.36 10.28 2.22
N LEU A 97 -3.89 9.03 2.42
CA LEU A 97 -4.70 7.97 3.03
C LEU A 97 -5.12 8.33 4.46
N VAL A 98 -4.19 8.82 5.29
CA VAL A 98 -4.47 9.26 6.66
C VAL A 98 -5.52 10.37 6.68
N GLY A 99 -5.34 11.40 5.85
CA GLY A 99 -6.34 12.46 5.67
C GLY A 99 -7.68 11.91 5.16
N GLY A 100 -7.62 10.94 4.25
CA GLY A 100 -8.79 10.25 3.73
C GLY A 100 -9.59 9.53 4.81
N VAL A 101 -8.92 8.83 5.71
CA VAL A 101 -9.57 8.10 6.83
C VAL A 101 -10.31 9.06 7.79
N LEU A 102 -9.80 10.28 7.96
CA LEU A 102 -10.43 11.30 8.81
C LEU A 102 -11.58 12.05 8.14
N LEU A 103 -11.58 12.14 6.81
CA LEU A 103 -12.48 13.01 6.06
C LEU A 103 -13.55 12.24 5.25
N PHE A 104 -13.34 10.97 4.97
CA PHE A 104 -14.21 10.16 4.10
C PHE A 104 -14.69 8.90 4.82
N LEU A 105 -15.71 8.28 4.26
CA LEU A 105 -16.11 6.94 4.69
C LEU A 105 -14.97 5.93 4.45
N PRO A 106 -14.84 4.89 5.29
CA PRO A 106 -13.74 3.91 5.25
C PRO A 106 -13.47 3.37 3.84
N ALA A 107 -14.53 2.92 3.18
CA ALA A 107 -14.43 2.40 1.82
C ALA A 107 -14.00 3.47 0.80
N GLN A 108 -14.50 4.70 0.94
CA GLN A 108 -14.13 5.80 0.04
C GLN A 108 -12.66 6.18 0.20
N ALA A 109 -12.16 6.24 1.43
CA ALA A 109 -10.75 6.54 1.70
C ALA A 109 -9.83 5.52 1.02
N VAL A 110 -10.08 4.21 1.21
CA VAL A 110 -9.25 3.16 0.62
C VAL A 110 -9.43 3.08 -0.89
N VAL A 111 -10.67 3.06 -1.39
CA VAL A 111 -10.92 2.99 -2.84
C VAL A 111 -10.33 4.20 -3.55
N GLY A 112 -10.50 5.41 -3.01
CA GLY A 112 -9.97 6.63 -3.62
C GLY A 112 -8.44 6.62 -3.70
N THR A 113 -7.75 6.24 -2.63
CA THR A 113 -6.29 6.15 -2.63
C THR A 113 -5.76 5.03 -3.51
N VAL A 114 -6.39 3.85 -3.50
CA VAL A 114 -6.02 2.74 -4.42
C VAL A 114 -6.21 3.13 -5.88
N LEU A 115 -7.31 3.81 -6.23
CA LEU A 115 -7.51 4.32 -7.59
C LEU A 115 -6.48 5.38 -7.97
N GLY A 116 -6.08 6.24 -7.04
CA GLY A 116 -4.99 7.20 -7.25
C GLY A 116 -3.65 6.51 -7.54
N LEU A 117 -3.33 5.45 -6.79
CA LEU A 117 -2.14 4.63 -7.02
C LEU A 117 -2.20 3.93 -8.38
N VAL A 118 -3.33 3.31 -8.74
CA VAL A 118 -3.53 2.70 -10.07
C VAL A 118 -3.30 3.72 -11.18
N LEU A 119 -3.84 4.92 -11.03
CA LEU A 119 -3.70 5.98 -12.01
C LEU A 119 -2.22 6.43 -12.13
N SER A 120 -1.49 6.54 -11.02
CA SER A 120 -0.07 6.87 -11.05
C SER A 120 0.75 5.80 -11.76
N GLU A 121 0.50 4.52 -11.48
CA GLU A 121 1.20 3.41 -12.13
C GLU A 121 0.95 3.37 -13.66
N LEU A 122 -0.27 3.70 -14.08
CA LEU A 122 -0.63 3.82 -15.50
C LEU A 122 0.06 5.01 -16.17
N LEU A 123 0.13 6.16 -15.51
CA LEU A 123 0.78 7.37 -16.05
C LEU A 123 2.29 7.20 -16.21
N PHE A 124 2.93 6.51 -15.28
CA PHE A 124 4.39 6.31 -15.29
C PHE A 124 4.85 5.04 -15.98
N GLN A 125 3.93 4.25 -16.52
CA GLN A 125 4.22 3.01 -17.26
C GLN A 125 5.22 2.10 -16.53
N ARG A 126 5.08 1.97 -15.22
CA ARG A 126 5.94 1.10 -14.42
C ARG A 126 5.80 -0.36 -14.88
N VAL A 127 6.82 -1.17 -14.58
CA VAL A 127 6.81 -2.59 -14.92
C VAL A 127 5.55 -3.26 -14.33
N PRO A 128 4.70 -3.91 -15.15
CA PRO A 128 3.38 -4.40 -14.71
C PRO A 128 3.43 -5.31 -13.47
N ILE A 129 4.45 -6.16 -13.37
CA ILE A 129 4.63 -7.06 -12.21
C ILE A 129 4.84 -6.27 -10.91
N LYS A 130 5.68 -5.21 -10.96
CA LYS A 130 5.91 -4.34 -9.80
C LYS A 130 4.67 -3.54 -9.45
N ALA A 131 3.97 -3.00 -10.46
CA ALA A 131 2.72 -2.27 -10.27
C ALA A 131 1.64 -3.14 -9.61
N MET A 132 1.47 -4.38 -10.06
CA MET A 132 0.51 -5.33 -9.45
C MET A 132 0.83 -5.59 -7.98
N PHE A 133 2.10 -5.79 -7.65
CA PHE A 133 2.52 -6.01 -6.26
C PHE A 133 2.25 -4.77 -5.40
N ASN A 134 2.67 -3.59 -5.86
CA ASN A 134 2.49 -2.33 -5.13
C ASN A 134 1.00 -2.04 -4.87
N ILE A 135 0.15 -2.13 -5.90
CA ILE A 135 -1.29 -1.90 -5.79
C ILE A 135 -1.92 -2.89 -4.81
N GLY A 136 -1.58 -4.18 -4.93
CA GLY A 136 -2.12 -5.22 -4.06
C GLY A 136 -1.68 -5.05 -2.61
N SER A 137 -0.38 -4.82 -2.36
CA SER A 137 0.17 -4.57 -1.03
C SER A 137 -0.46 -3.35 -0.38
N PHE A 138 -0.51 -2.23 -1.11
CA PHE A 138 -1.16 -1.00 -0.65
C PHE A 138 -2.64 -1.22 -0.30
N ALA A 139 -3.39 -1.95 -1.15
CA ALA A 139 -4.80 -2.26 -0.91
C ALA A 139 -5.01 -3.09 0.36
N ILE A 140 -4.15 -4.09 0.61
CA ILE A 140 -4.18 -4.90 1.83
C ILE A 140 -3.89 -4.02 3.05
N SER A 141 -2.76 -3.33 3.05
CA SER A 141 -2.28 -2.53 4.18
C SER A 141 -3.25 -1.41 4.53
N SER A 142 -3.80 -0.70 3.54
CA SER A 142 -4.79 0.36 3.75
C SER A 142 -6.11 -0.18 4.30
N THR A 143 -6.56 -1.34 3.84
CA THR A 143 -7.75 -1.99 4.37
C THR A 143 -7.55 -2.37 5.85
N VAL A 144 -6.43 -3.02 6.18
CA VAL A 144 -6.11 -3.41 7.56
C VAL A 144 -5.99 -2.18 8.45
N MET A 145 -5.28 -1.14 8.01
CA MET A 145 -5.15 0.13 8.74
C MET A 145 -6.52 0.71 9.08
N VAL A 146 -7.40 0.82 8.11
CA VAL A 146 -8.75 1.37 8.29
C VAL A 146 -9.57 0.52 9.25
N VAL A 147 -9.54 -0.81 9.11
CA VAL A 147 -10.23 -1.72 10.03
C VAL A 147 -9.72 -1.55 11.46
N VAL A 148 -8.39 -1.50 11.67
CA VAL A 148 -7.78 -1.30 13.00
C VAL A 148 -8.21 0.04 13.58
N TYR A 149 -8.18 1.11 12.80
CA TYR A 149 -8.65 2.43 13.24
C TYR A 149 -10.09 2.36 13.75
N TYR A 150 -11.00 1.78 12.95
CA TYR A 150 -12.42 1.70 13.30
C TYR A 150 -12.73 0.72 14.44
N LEU A 151 -11.88 -0.27 14.71
CA LEU A 151 -12.04 -1.15 15.86
C LEU A 151 -11.68 -0.46 17.19
N ILE A 152 -10.76 0.50 17.16
CA ILE A 152 -10.27 1.21 18.35
C ILE A 152 -11.07 2.49 18.60
N ASP A 153 -11.38 3.22 17.53
CA ASP A 153 -12.17 4.44 17.57
C ASP A 153 -13.65 4.12 17.80
N ASP A 154 -14.27 4.73 18.81
CA ASP A 154 -15.68 4.50 19.16
C ASP A 154 -16.67 5.43 18.44
N GLY A 155 -16.17 6.25 17.50
CA GLY A 155 -16.99 7.20 16.73
C GLY A 155 -17.33 8.46 17.48
N GLY A 156 -16.52 8.83 18.47
CA GLY A 156 -16.60 10.12 19.15
C GLY A 156 -16.04 11.27 18.32
N ASP A 157 -15.38 12.22 18.98
CA ASP A 157 -14.71 13.33 18.30
C ASP A 157 -13.53 12.80 17.45
N PRO A 158 -13.52 13.00 16.13
CA PRO A 158 -12.43 12.53 15.24
C PRO A 158 -11.07 13.16 15.55
N LEU A 159 -11.03 14.28 16.25
CA LEU A 159 -9.81 14.91 16.77
C LEU A 159 -9.60 14.63 18.27
N GLY A 160 -10.45 13.81 18.88
CA GLY A 160 -10.32 13.38 20.25
C GLY A 160 -9.08 12.51 20.48
N ILE A 161 -8.62 12.45 21.73
CA ILE A 161 -7.38 11.73 22.08
C ILE A 161 -7.45 10.24 21.72
N ARG A 162 -8.65 9.63 21.80
CA ARG A 162 -8.87 8.24 21.45
C ARG A 162 -8.74 7.99 19.96
N SER A 163 -9.33 8.86 19.13
CA SER A 163 -9.21 8.79 17.67
C SER A 163 -7.76 8.99 17.21
N LEU A 164 -7.02 9.89 17.85
CA LEU A 164 -5.59 10.09 17.59
C LEU A 164 -4.76 8.86 17.97
N ILE A 165 -5.03 8.22 19.11
CA ILE A 165 -4.37 6.97 19.52
C ILE A 165 -4.72 5.86 18.53
N ALA A 166 -5.98 5.72 18.13
CA ALA A 166 -6.42 4.75 17.14
C ALA A 166 -5.69 4.93 15.82
N LEU A 167 -5.53 6.17 15.37
CA LEU A 167 -4.81 6.52 14.14
C LEU A 167 -3.32 6.16 14.25
N ILE A 168 -2.66 6.48 15.36
CA ILE A 168 -1.24 6.12 15.58
C ILE A 168 -1.06 4.60 15.53
N ILE A 169 -1.91 3.84 16.22
CA ILE A 169 -1.84 2.37 16.21
C ILE A 169 -2.08 1.83 14.80
N ALA A 170 -3.08 2.35 14.10
CA ALA A 170 -3.38 1.95 12.73
C ALA A 170 -2.20 2.23 11.77
N MET A 171 -1.51 3.37 11.91
CA MET A 171 -0.32 3.69 11.15
C MET A 171 0.86 2.76 11.47
N LEU A 172 1.07 2.42 12.74
CA LEU A 172 2.11 1.44 13.11
C LEU A 172 1.84 0.06 12.50
N VAL A 173 0.58 -0.36 12.44
CA VAL A 173 0.20 -1.60 11.74
C VAL A 173 0.43 -1.49 10.24
N TRP A 174 0.12 -0.34 9.63
CA TRP A 174 0.42 -0.06 8.23
C TRP A 174 1.91 -0.21 7.94
N GLU A 175 2.76 0.46 8.69
CA GLU A 175 4.22 0.39 8.55
C GLU A 175 4.72 -1.05 8.67
N PHE A 176 4.24 -1.78 9.66
CA PHE A 176 4.63 -3.18 9.87
C PHE A 176 4.26 -4.08 8.67
N LEU A 177 3.16 -3.79 7.98
CA LEU A 177 2.72 -4.57 6.82
C LEU A 177 3.47 -4.21 5.52
N ASN A 178 4.16 -3.06 5.50
CA ASN A 178 4.91 -2.58 4.34
C ASN A 178 6.43 -2.78 4.47
N LEU A 179 6.92 -3.28 5.62
CA LEU A 179 8.30 -3.70 5.82
C LEU A 179 8.58 -5.04 5.12
#